data_6ceca6fc942d6fdf9224b19b0112188f
#
_entry.id   6ceca6fc942d6fdf9224b19b0112188f
#
_cell.length_a   1.000
_cell.length_b   1.000
_cell.length_c   1.000
_cell.angle_alpha   90.00
_cell.angle_beta   90.00
_cell.angle_gamma   90.00
#
_symmetry.space_group_name_H-M   'P 1'
#
loop_
_entity.id
_entity.type
_entity.pdbx_description
1 polymer ?
#
loop_
_entity_poly.entity_id
_entity_poly.type
_entity_poly.pdbx_seq_one_letter_code
_entity_poly.pdbx_strand_id
1 'polypeptide(L)'
;LLYLSLGMLRLFGQGLMCLLATWLIGEWFQEKRGLAMGLMGIGGAISVMTFPMLNRYFMLNYDWQTAWLVLAAILLITFVIPPWLAIRNRPEEEGIFPDWEYQPPAGQRVQATEYSPHITQETWTRSEALRDPTFWKLVMCVTCTAIVGTGVIFYADRVFARVEMSGNQPYYVLALQAVVATITCIVAGYLTAKVQARYLLATAMFLLATAMALLVTMSSPWMVIPFAIMGGVHGGIIRTVGSVVWVNYYGREHQGAIAGAAISVSVAGSALGPLPLAISEDLFESLEPAMILFMCLPVIAGIIVLSAAPPKRTTIEPS
;
A
#
# COMPACT_ATOMS: atom_id res chain seq x y z
N LEU A 1 0.93 -1.54 -29.67
CA LEU A 1 2.06 -2.02 -28.87
C LEU A 1 2.21 -1.20 -27.57
N LEU A 2 2.25 0.15 -27.60
CA LEU A 2 2.46 0.98 -26.41
C LEU A 2 1.43 0.70 -25.29
N TYR A 3 0.12 0.68 -25.60
CA TYR A 3 -0.92 0.42 -24.60
C TYR A 3 -0.80 -0.99 -24.01
N LEU A 4 -0.44 -1.97 -24.81
CA LEU A 4 -0.24 -3.35 -24.35
C LEU A 4 0.96 -3.45 -23.43
N SER A 5 2.10 -2.83 -23.78
CA SER A 5 3.29 -2.85 -22.92
C SER A 5 3.08 -2.11 -21.61
N LEU A 6 2.38 -0.96 -21.62
CA LEU A 6 2.01 -0.24 -20.40
C LEU A 6 1.02 -1.05 -19.54
N GLY A 7 0.05 -1.73 -20.15
CA GLY A 7 -0.87 -2.63 -19.46
C GLY A 7 -0.14 -3.80 -18.80
N MET A 8 0.78 -4.45 -19.51
CA MET A 8 1.61 -5.52 -18.94
C MET A 8 2.52 -5.01 -17.81
N LEU A 9 3.15 -3.85 -17.98
CA LEU A 9 3.97 -3.24 -16.93
C LEU A 9 3.16 -3.00 -15.65
N ARG A 10 1.94 -2.50 -15.77
CA ARG A 10 1.02 -2.31 -14.64
C ARG A 10 0.61 -3.64 -14.00
N LEU A 11 0.23 -4.62 -14.80
CA LEU A 11 -0.20 -5.93 -14.33
C LEU A 11 0.92 -6.65 -13.57
N PHE A 12 2.10 -6.78 -14.18
CA PHE A 12 3.21 -7.52 -13.58
C PHE A 12 3.91 -6.69 -12.48
N GLY A 13 4.22 -5.44 -12.72
CA GLY A 13 4.98 -4.61 -11.79
C GLY A 13 4.16 -4.20 -10.58
N GLN A 14 3.03 -3.55 -10.78
CA GLN A 14 2.22 -3.01 -9.67
C GLN A 14 1.26 -4.06 -9.08
N GLY A 15 0.72 -4.95 -9.91
CA GLY A 15 -0.22 -5.99 -9.45
C GLY A 15 0.50 -7.20 -8.86
N LEU A 16 1.10 -8.03 -9.72
CA LEU A 16 1.62 -9.34 -9.32
C LEU A 16 2.80 -9.26 -8.34
N MET A 17 3.79 -8.39 -8.57
CA MET A 17 4.96 -8.33 -7.69
C MET A 17 4.60 -7.89 -6.28
N CYS A 18 3.70 -6.92 -6.12
CA CYS A 18 3.21 -6.51 -4.80
C CYS A 18 2.41 -7.63 -4.11
N LEU A 19 1.56 -8.32 -4.88
CA LEU A 19 0.75 -9.42 -4.36
C LEU A 19 1.61 -10.59 -3.89
N LEU A 20 2.59 -11.01 -4.70
CA LEU A 20 3.50 -12.12 -4.36
C LEU A 20 4.32 -11.83 -3.11
N ALA A 21 4.86 -10.62 -2.97
CA ALA A 21 5.63 -10.24 -1.79
C ALA A 21 4.77 -10.27 -0.51
N THR A 22 3.57 -9.72 -0.57
CA THR A 22 2.65 -9.71 0.57
C THR A 22 2.11 -11.11 0.90
N TRP A 23 1.84 -11.93 -0.12
CA TRP A 23 1.41 -13.31 0.05
C TRP A 23 2.51 -14.14 0.72
N LEU A 24 3.76 -14.05 0.25
CA LEU A 24 4.89 -14.78 0.81
C LEU A 24 5.10 -14.47 2.29
N ILE A 25 5.06 -13.18 2.67
CA ILE A 25 5.13 -12.79 4.08
C ILE A 25 3.94 -13.37 4.86
N GLY A 26 2.75 -13.40 4.27
CA GLY A 26 1.56 -13.99 4.88
C GLY A 26 1.68 -15.49 5.15
N GLU A 27 2.40 -16.24 4.30
CA GLU A 27 2.65 -17.68 4.48
C GLU A 27 3.76 -17.96 5.52
N TRP A 28 4.85 -17.21 5.51
CA TRP A 28 6.02 -17.45 6.35
C TRP A 28 5.93 -16.85 7.75
N PHE A 29 5.09 -15.82 7.96
CA PHE A 29 4.95 -15.14 9.26
C PHE A 29 3.50 -15.10 9.71
N GLN A 30 3.25 -15.42 10.97
CA GLN A 30 1.94 -15.32 11.64
C GLN A 30 1.94 -14.19 12.68
N GLU A 31 2.70 -14.33 13.75
CA GLU A 31 2.79 -13.33 14.82
C GLU A 31 3.64 -12.12 14.42
N LYS A 32 4.78 -12.36 13.73
CA LYS A 32 5.72 -11.32 13.32
C LYS A 32 5.41 -10.69 11.96
N ARG A 33 4.23 -10.99 11.37
CA ARG A 33 3.82 -10.50 10.05
C ARG A 33 3.89 -8.98 9.93
N GLY A 34 3.41 -8.25 10.95
CA GLY A 34 3.47 -6.78 10.97
C GLY A 34 4.91 -6.24 10.91
N LEU A 35 5.82 -6.88 11.65
CA LEU A 35 7.24 -6.54 11.61
C LEU A 35 7.86 -6.85 10.24
N ALA A 36 7.57 -8.03 9.68
CA ALA A 36 8.07 -8.43 8.36
C ALA A 36 7.58 -7.47 7.25
N MET A 37 6.30 -7.06 7.30
CA MET A 37 5.75 -6.02 6.41
C MET A 37 6.43 -4.65 6.62
N GLY A 38 6.73 -4.29 7.86
CA GLY A 38 7.48 -3.08 8.18
C GLY A 38 8.89 -3.09 7.58
N LEU A 39 9.61 -4.21 7.69
CA LEU A 39 10.93 -4.39 7.08
C LEU A 39 10.87 -4.35 5.54
N MET A 40 9.86 -4.97 4.93
CA MET A 40 9.62 -4.84 3.48
C MET A 40 9.41 -3.37 3.08
N GLY A 41 8.80 -2.57 3.94
CA GLY A 41 8.61 -1.14 3.76
C GLY A 41 9.92 -0.36 3.60
N ILE A 42 11.01 -0.80 4.25
CA ILE A 42 12.36 -0.20 4.11
C ILE A 42 12.84 -0.31 2.65
N GLY A 43 12.71 -1.49 2.04
CA GLY A 43 13.03 -1.69 0.62
C GLY A 43 12.22 -0.76 -0.28
N GLY A 44 10.93 -0.60 0.01
CA GLY A 44 10.07 0.37 -0.70
C GLY A 44 10.53 1.81 -0.56
N ALA A 45 10.98 2.23 0.62
CA ALA A 45 11.51 3.58 0.84
C ALA A 45 12.82 3.82 0.06
N ILE A 46 13.76 2.87 0.14
CA ILE A 46 15.01 2.92 -0.64
C ILE A 46 14.71 3.06 -2.13
N SER A 47 13.71 2.29 -2.62
CA SER A 47 13.28 2.34 -4.01
C SER A 47 12.78 3.72 -4.42
N VAL A 48 11.84 4.31 -3.64
CA VAL A 48 11.29 5.65 -3.93
C VAL A 48 12.36 6.75 -3.87
N MET A 49 13.36 6.61 -3.00
CA MET A 49 14.46 7.57 -2.92
C MET A 49 15.46 7.43 -4.08
N THR A 50 15.77 6.22 -4.49
CA THR A 50 16.88 5.93 -5.42
C THR A 50 16.45 5.96 -6.88
N PHE A 51 15.35 5.30 -7.24
CA PHE A 51 14.97 5.10 -8.64
C PHE A 51 14.62 6.37 -9.40
N PRO A 52 13.90 7.37 -8.85
CA PRO A 52 13.65 8.63 -9.56
C PRO A 52 14.94 9.39 -9.87
N MET A 53 15.88 9.44 -8.91
CA MET A 53 17.17 10.11 -9.11
C MET A 53 18.03 9.39 -10.15
N LEU A 54 18.06 8.05 -10.08
CA LEU A 54 18.78 7.21 -11.03
C LEU A 54 18.22 7.35 -12.44
N ASN A 55 16.91 7.30 -12.58
CA ASN A 55 16.22 7.50 -13.86
C ASN A 55 16.53 8.88 -14.46
N ARG A 56 16.42 9.94 -13.64
CA ARG A 56 16.77 11.30 -14.07
C ARG A 56 18.22 11.41 -14.50
N TYR A 57 19.17 10.81 -13.77
CA TYR A 57 20.59 10.81 -14.13
C TYR A 57 20.82 10.22 -15.54
N PHE A 58 20.21 9.06 -15.82
CA PHE A 58 20.34 8.43 -17.14
C PHE A 58 19.66 9.22 -18.25
N MET A 59 18.49 9.82 -17.98
CA MET A 59 17.80 10.67 -18.96
C MET A 59 18.54 11.96 -19.30
N LEU A 60 19.29 12.54 -18.36
CA LEU A 60 20.06 13.76 -18.58
C LEU A 60 21.41 13.52 -19.25
N ASN A 61 22.07 12.39 -18.98
CA ASN A 61 23.42 12.10 -19.47
C ASN A 61 23.46 11.18 -20.70
N TYR A 62 22.38 10.43 -20.92
CA TYR A 62 22.25 9.48 -22.03
C TYR A 62 20.90 9.69 -22.70
N ASP A 63 20.12 8.63 -22.86
CA ASP A 63 18.79 8.66 -23.45
C ASP A 63 17.78 7.87 -22.61
N TRP A 64 16.51 7.98 -22.93
CA TRP A 64 15.44 7.28 -22.22
C TRP A 64 15.50 5.76 -22.45
N GLN A 65 16.02 5.29 -23.58
CA GLN A 65 16.20 3.87 -23.88
C GLN A 65 17.22 3.24 -22.93
N THR A 66 18.37 3.91 -22.77
CA THR A 66 19.42 3.47 -21.81
C THR A 66 18.87 3.45 -20.37
N ALA A 67 18.10 4.46 -19.96
CA ALA A 67 17.46 4.46 -18.64
C ALA A 67 16.58 3.22 -18.44
N TRP A 68 15.72 2.89 -19.40
CA TRP A 68 14.86 1.72 -19.32
C TRP A 68 15.62 0.38 -19.32
N LEU A 69 16.68 0.26 -20.14
CA LEU A 69 17.51 -0.94 -20.18
C LEU A 69 18.24 -1.18 -18.85
N VAL A 70 18.80 -0.13 -18.26
CA VAL A 70 19.47 -0.22 -16.95
C VAL A 70 18.48 -0.62 -15.86
N LEU A 71 17.29 0.01 -15.82
CA LEU A 71 16.25 -0.35 -14.86
C LEU A 71 15.79 -1.80 -15.05
N ALA A 72 15.63 -2.27 -16.28
CA ALA A 72 15.29 -3.66 -16.59
C ALA A 72 16.40 -4.63 -16.14
N ALA A 73 17.66 -4.30 -16.36
CA ALA A 73 18.80 -5.12 -15.91
C ALA A 73 18.87 -5.21 -14.37
N ILE A 74 18.70 -4.09 -13.66
CA ILE A 74 18.64 -4.06 -12.21
C ILE A 74 17.50 -4.96 -11.72
N LEU A 75 16.32 -4.86 -12.33
CA LEU A 75 15.15 -5.64 -11.97
C LEU A 75 15.39 -7.15 -12.18
N LEU A 76 15.97 -7.55 -13.30
CA LEU A 76 16.34 -8.95 -13.56
C LEU A 76 17.32 -9.48 -12.53
N ILE A 77 18.40 -8.75 -12.24
CA ILE A 77 19.44 -9.17 -11.31
C ILE A 77 18.91 -9.26 -9.88
N THR A 78 18.07 -8.32 -9.45
CA THR A 78 17.61 -8.22 -8.05
C THR A 78 16.34 -9.01 -7.77
N PHE A 79 15.41 -9.11 -8.74
CA PHE A 79 14.10 -9.72 -8.53
C PHE A 79 13.90 -11.08 -9.20
N VAL A 80 14.77 -11.51 -10.09
CA VAL A 80 14.65 -12.83 -10.71
C VAL A 80 15.65 -13.79 -10.07
N ILE A 81 16.93 -13.44 -10.02
CA ILE A 81 18.00 -14.35 -9.60
C ILE A 81 17.90 -14.70 -8.10
N PRO A 82 17.88 -13.75 -7.13
CA PRO A 82 17.83 -14.09 -5.72
C PRO A 82 16.55 -14.82 -5.30
N PRO A 83 15.35 -14.41 -5.73
CA PRO A 83 14.13 -15.15 -5.41
C PRO A 83 14.13 -16.57 -5.96
N TRP A 84 14.59 -16.78 -7.18
CA TRP A 84 14.66 -18.11 -7.78
C TRP A 84 15.58 -19.06 -7.00
N LEU A 85 16.66 -18.54 -6.41
CA LEU A 85 17.60 -19.32 -5.61
C LEU A 85 17.13 -19.53 -4.16
N ALA A 86 16.47 -18.56 -3.56
CA ALA A 86 16.23 -18.51 -2.12
C ALA A 86 14.77 -18.74 -1.71
N ILE A 87 13.78 -18.42 -2.56
CA ILE A 87 12.38 -18.49 -2.16
C ILE A 87 11.84 -19.91 -2.28
N ARG A 88 11.18 -20.38 -1.20
CA ARG A 88 10.39 -21.61 -1.15
C ARG A 88 8.90 -21.24 -0.96
N ASN A 89 8.01 -22.12 -1.40
CA ASN A 89 6.57 -21.79 -1.41
C ASN A 89 5.99 -21.70 0.00
N ARG A 90 6.24 -22.71 0.82
CA ARG A 90 5.68 -22.80 2.18
C ARG A 90 6.72 -23.33 3.15
N PRO A 91 6.73 -22.79 4.40
CA PRO A 91 7.65 -23.29 5.42
C PRO A 91 7.38 -24.77 5.78
N GLU A 92 6.12 -25.22 5.73
CA GLU A 92 5.71 -26.58 6.04
C GLU A 92 6.32 -27.61 5.04
N GLU A 93 6.56 -27.22 3.79
CA GLU A 93 7.22 -28.07 2.77
C GLU A 93 8.69 -28.34 3.10
N GLU A 94 9.34 -27.46 3.84
CA GLU A 94 10.73 -27.58 4.32
C GLU A 94 10.80 -28.14 5.75
N GLY A 95 9.66 -28.57 6.33
CA GLY A 95 9.58 -29.08 7.71
C GLY A 95 9.75 -28.00 8.78
N ILE A 96 9.52 -26.74 8.42
CA ILE A 96 9.64 -25.57 9.30
C ILE A 96 8.24 -25.00 9.51
N PHE A 97 7.96 -24.45 10.72
CA PHE A 97 6.70 -23.75 10.99
C PHE A 97 6.83 -22.26 10.73
N PRO A 98 5.69 -21.56 10.43
CA PRO A 98 5.68 -20.12 10.38
C PRO A 98 6.33 -19.51 11.63
N ASP A 99 7.00 -18.36 11.46
CA ASP A 99 7.79 -17.66 12.48
C ASP A 99 8.98 -18.47 13.05
N TRP A 100 9.37 -19.60 12.41
CA TRP A 100 10.48 -20.49 12.80
C TRP A 100 10.26 -21.16 14.17
N GLU A 101 9.00 -21.31 14.59
CA GLU A 101 8.67 -21.94 15.86
C GLU A 101 8.81 -23.48 15.80
N TYR A 102 9.33 -24.05 16.90
CA TYR A 102 9.47 -25.50 17.07
C TYR A 102 8.09 -26.15 17.25
N GLN A 103 7.77 -27.14 16.45
CA GLN A 103 6.57 -27.96 16.70
C GLN A 103 6.82 -28.91 17.85
N PRO A 104 6.03 -28.88 18.92
CA PRO A 104 6.06 -29.94 19.91
C PRO A 104 5.65 -31.28 19.30
N PRO A 105 6.19 -32.41 19.79
CA PRO A 105 5.83 -33.77 19.32
C PRO A 105 4.31 -33.98 19.26
N ALA A 106 3.87 -34.69 18.22
CA ALA A 106 2.45 -34.98 18.00
C ALA A 106 1.78 -35.55 19.27
N GLY A 107 0.83 -34.82 19.84
CA GLY A 107 0.12 -35.18 21.05
C GLY A 107 0.05 -34.10 22.14
N GLN A 108 0.95 -33.14 22.15
CA GLN A 108 0.78 -31.94 22.98
C GLN A 108 0.02 -30.88 22.18
N ARG A 109 -1.26 -30.69 22.49
CA ARG A 109 -1.97 -29.48 22.02
C ARG A 109 -1.21 -28.28 22.56
N VAL A 110 -0.53 -27.56 21.67
CA VAL A 110 -0.10 -26.19 21.98
C VAL A 110 -1.38 -25.47 22.39
N GLN A 111 -1.45 -25.01 23.63
CA GLN A 111 -2.48 -24.05 24.01
C GLN A 111 -2.30 -22.90 23.01
N ALA A 112 -3.33 -22.67 22.21
CA ALA A 112 -3.35 -21.57 21.26
C ALA A 112 -2.95 -20.31 22.05
N THR A 113 -1.77 -19.81 21.78
CA THR A 113 -1.32 -18.51 22.30
C THR A 113 -2.50 -17.59 22.07
N GLU A 114 -2.93 -16.85 23.08
CA GLU A 114 -4.09 -15.96 23.03
C GLU A 114 -4.02 -15.13 21.74
N TYR A 115 -4.67 -15.60 20.70
CA TYR A 115 -4.77 -14.90 19.44
C TYR A 115 -5.37 -13.53 19.73
N SER A 116 -4.72 -12.50 19.24
CA SER A 116 -5.27 -11.13 19.34
C SER A 116 -6.75 -11.18 18.96
N PRO A 117 -7.67 -10.65 19.81
CA PRO A 117 -9.12 -10.80 19.67
C PRO A 117 -9.69 -10.19 18.36
N HIS A 118 -8.82 -9.70 17.50
CA HIS A 118 -9.14 -9.01 16.25
C HIS A 118 -8.85 -9.83 14.98
N ILE A 119 -8.36 -11.08 15.12
CA ILE A 119 -8.04 -11.98 14.00
C ILE A 119 -9.14 -13.02 13.89
N THR A 120 -9.79 -13.10 12.73
CA THR A 120 -10.80 -14.14 12.50
C THR A 120 -10.13 -15.50 12.29
N GLN A 121 -10.72 -16.54 12.87
CA GLN A 121 -10.36 -17.94 12.59
C GLN A 121 -11.23 -18.53 11.46
N GLU A 122 -12.22 -17.77 10.98
CA GLU A 122 -13.10 -18.20 9.91
C GLU A 122 -12.42 -18.04 8.56
N THR A 123 -12.58 -19.03 7.69
CA THR A 123 -12.10 -18.99 6.32
C THR A 123 -13.21 -18.51 5.40
N TRP A 124 -12.95 -17.43 4.67
CA TRP A 124 -13.87 -16.84 3.71
C TRP A 124 -13.38 -17.09 2.29
N THR A 125 -14.27 -17.51 1.41
CA THR A 125 -13.96 -17.58 -0.01
C THR A 125 -13.99 -16.18 -0.65
N ARG A 126 -13.32 -16.02 -1.81
CA ARG A 126 -13.37 -14.76 -2.58
C ARG A 126 -14.80 -14.32 -2.88
N SER A 127 -15.67 -15.26 -3.23
CA SER A 127 -17.07 -14.98 -3.57
C SER A 127 -17.85 -14.43 -2.38
N GLU A 128 -17.62 -14.97 -1.19
CA GLU A 128 -18.24 -14.49 0.05
C GLU A 128 -17.71 -13.12 0.43
N ALA A 129 -16.39 -12.93 0.37
CA ALA A 129 -15.75 -11.64 0.69
C ALA A 129 -16.26 -10.51 -0.22
N LEU A 130 -16.39 -10.74 -1.52
CA LEU A 130 -16.92 -9.75 -2.48
C LEU A 130 -18.38 -9.36 -2.23
N ARG A 131 -19.16 -10.19 -1.55
CA ARG A 131 -20.55 -9.92 -1.15
C ARG A 131 -20.64 -9.17 0.17
N ASP A 132 -19.56 -9.17 0.97
CA ASP A 132 -19.53 -8.50 2.25
C ASP A 132 -19.30 -6.98 2.06
N PRO A 133 -20.18 -6.13 2.59
CA PRO A 133 -20.00 -4.68 2.52
C PRO A 133 -18.72 -4.20 3.23
N THR A 134 -18.20 -4.94 4.20
CA THR A 134 -16.94 -4.61 4.89
C THR A 134 -15.77 -4.64 3.93
N PHE A 135 -15.73 -5.61 3.00
CA PHE A 135 -14.72 -5.69 1.96
C PHE A 135 -14.62 -4.39 1.15
N TRP A 136 -15.75 -3.86 0.69
CA TRP A 136 -15.79 -2.64 -0.13
C TRP A 136 -15.41 -1.38 0.65
N LYS A 137 -15.72 -1.32 1.95
CA LYS A 137 -15.28 -0.23 2.82
C LYS A 137 -13.75 -0.21 2.98
N LEU A 138 -13.12 -1.38 3.09
CA LEU A 138 -11.67 -1.51 3.16
C LEU A 138 -11.01 -1.20 1.79
N VAL A 139 -11.57 -1.74 0.70
CA VAL A 139 -11.10 -1.49 -0.68
C VAL A 139 -11.15 0.00 -1.01
N MET A 140 -12.20 0.70 -0.56
CA MET A 140 -12.34 2.15 -0.77
C MET A 140 -11.17 2.94 -0.19
N CYS A 141 -10.66 2.59 1.00
CA CYS A 141 -9.50 3.26 1.59
C CYS A 141 -8.24 3.08 0.74
N VAL A 142 -7.97 1.84 0.30
CA VAL A 142 -6.79 1.53 -0.52
C VAL A 142 -6.90 2.20 -1.90
N THR A 143 -8.08 2.16 -2.49
CA THR A 143 -8.36 2.78 -3.79
C THR A 143 -8.30 4.31 -3.73
N CYS A 144 -8.86 4.92 -2.68
CA CYS A 144 -8.76 6.36 -2.44
C CYS A 144 -7.30 6.81 -2.36
N THR A 145 -6.48 6.09 -1.60
CA THR A 145 -5.03 6.33 -1.52
C THR A 145 -4.36 6.23 -2.89
N ALA A 146 -4.73 5.24 -3.69
CA ALA A 146 -4.16 5.03 -5.02
C ALA A 146 -4.55 6.14 -6.00
N ILE A 147 -5.81 6.61 -5.97
CA ILE A 147 -6.30 7.73 -6.78
C ILE A 147 -5.53 9.01 -6.44
N VAL A 148 -5.56 9.41 -5.16
CA VAL A 148 -4.95 10.66 -4.67
C VAL A 148 -3.43 10.63 -4.89
N GLY A 149 -2.77 9.53 -4.48
CA GLY A 149 -1.31 9.40 -4.60
C GLY A 149 -0.84 9.44 -6.04
N THR A 150 -1.52 8.73 -6.95
CA THR A 150 -1.16 8.75 -8.38
C THR A 150 -1.40 10.12 -8.99
N GLY A 151 -2.53 10.76 -8.68
CA GLY A 151 -2.83 12.12 -9.15
C GLY A 151 -1.75 13.12 -8.74
N VAL A 152 -1.41 13.18 -7.46
CA VAL A 152 -0.38 14.10 -6.94
C VAL A 152 0.99 13.83 -7.54
N ILE A 153 1.39 12.56 -7.70
CA ILE A 153 2.70 12.20 -8.28
C ILE A 153 2.79 12.63 -9.74
N PHE A 154 1.74 12.43 -10.54
CA PHE A 154 1.74 12.80 -11.95
C PHE A 154 1.79 14.33 -12.18
N TYR A 155 1.23 15.09 -11.26
CA TYR A 155 1.22 16.56 -11.32
C TYR A 155 2.21 17.19 -10.32
N ALA A 156 3.15 16.42 -9.78
CA ALA A 156 4.07 16.88 -8.74
C ALA A 156 4.83 18.16 -9.12
N ASP A 157 5.39 18.21 -10.33
CA ASP A 157 6.14 19.39 -10.78
C ASP A 157 5.27 20.65 -10.81
N ARG A 158 4.02 20.55 -11.24
CA ARG A 158 3.07 21.71 -11.29
C ARG A 158 2.56 22.08 -9.89
N VAL A 159 2.28 21.08 -9.06
CA VAL A 159 1.83 21.27 -7.69
C VAL A 159 2.89 21.99 -6.87
N PHE A 160 4.15 21.55 -6.94
CA PHE A 160 5.24 22.13 -6.17
C PHE A 160 5.83 23.41 -6.80
N ALA A 161 5.63 23.66 -8.11
CA ALA A 161 5.98 24.94 -8.74
C ALA A 161 5.20 26.13 -8.13
N ARG A 162 4.01 25.89 -7.53
CA ARG A 162 3.21 26.93 -6.84
C ARG A 162 3.94 27.55 -5.65
N VAL A 163 4.91 26.85 -5.08
CA VAL A 163 5.75 27.30 -3.94
C VAL A 163 7.21 27.45 -4.34
N GLU A 164 7.45 27.79 -5.61
CA GLU A 164 8.76 28.08 -6.19
C GLU A 164 9.76 26.90 -6.08
N MET A 165 9.28 25.67 -5.88
CA MET A 165 10.13 24.49 -5.88
C MET A 165 10.38 24.00 -7.29
N SER A 166 11.65 23.79 -7.62
CA SER A 166 12.07 23.37 -8.95
C SER A 166 13.22 22.35 -8.90
N GLY A 167 13.51 21.76 -10.04
CA GLY A 167 14.64 20.86 -10.19
C GLY A 167 14.50 19.57 -9.37
N ASN A 168 15.35 19.34 -8.37
CA ASN A 168 15.34 18.15 -7.53
C ASN A 168 14.52 18.31 -6.24
N GLN A 169 14.05 19.50 -5.91
CA GLN A 169 13.37 19.77 -4.63
C GLN A 169 12.11 18.92 -4.42
N PRO A 170 11.21 18.71 -5.42
CA PRO A 170 10.06 17.81 -5.27
C PRO A 170 10.46 16.38 -4.88
N TYR A 171 11.59 15.89 -5.36
CA TYR A 171 12.08 14.53 -5.03
C TYR A 171 12.56 14.42 -3.58
N TYR A 172 13.08 15.50 -2.99
CA TYR A 172 13.43 15.50 -1.56
C TYR A 172 12.20 15.43 -0.67
N VAL A 173 11.06 15.98 -1.11
CA VAL A 173 9.77 15.83 -0.43
C VAL A 173 9.33 14.37 -0.41
N LEU A 174 9.39 13.72 -1.57
CA LEU A 174 9.06 12.29 -1.69
C LEU A 174 10.03 11.42 -0.88
N ALA A 175 11.31 11.76 -0.83
CA ALA A 175 12.30 11.07 -0.02
C ALA A 175 12.00 11.20 1.48
N LEU A 176 11.69 12.40 1.97
CA LEU A 176 11.28 12.63 3.36
C LEU A 176 10.01 11.84 3.69
N GLN A 177 9.02 11.87 2.80
CA GLN A 177 7.78 11.11 2.93
C GLN A 177 8.07 9.59 3.03
N ALA A 178 9.00 9.06 2.23
CA ALA A 178 9.40 7.66 2.26
C ALA A 178 10.10 7.27 3.57
N VAL A 179 10.99 8.12 4.10
CA VAL A 179 11.64 7.89 5.40
C VAL A 179 10.60 7.83 6.52
N VAL A 180 9.71 8.82 6.59
CA VAL A 180 8.64 8.87 7.60
C VAL A 180 7.72 7.65 7.45
N ALA A 181 7.36 7.27 6.22
CA ALA A 181 6.55 6.08 5.97
C ALA A 181 7.21 4.79 6.48
N THR A 182 8.53 4.66 6.31
CA THR A 182 9.28 3.49 6.79
C THR A 182 9.23 3.37 8.31
N ILE A 183 9.50 4.46 9.02
CA ILE A 183 9.40 4.50 10.48
C ILE A 183 7.97 4.14 10.91
N THR A 184 6.99 4.73 10.24
CA THR A 184 5.57 4.48 10.53
C THR A 184 5.16 3.05 10.22
N CYS A 185 5.71 2.39 9.18
CA CYS A 185 5.44 0.98 8.91
C CYS A 185 5.80 0.08 10.10
N ILE A 186 6.94 0.32 10.74
CA ILE A 186 7.38 -0.44 11.92
C ILE A 186 6.41 -0.22 13.09
N VAL A 187 6.07 1.04 13.36
CA VAL A 187 5.12 1.39 14.43
C VAL A 187 3.73 0.83 14.13
N ALA A 188 3.24 0.97 12.91
CA ALA A 188 1.95 0.44 12.49
C ALA A 188 1.92 -1.08 12.58
N GLY A 189 3.01 -1.78 12.23
CA GLY A 189 3.15 -3.22 12.37
C GLY A 189 2.92 -3.68 13.82
N TYR A 190 3.49 -2.97 14.79
CA TYR A 190 3.25 -3.23 16.20
C TYR A 190 1.81 -2.90 16.63
N LEU A 191 1.25 -1.82 16.10
CA LEU A 191 -0.11 -1.39 16.45
C LEU A 191 -1.18 -2.32 15.88
N THR A 192 -0.95 -3.01 14.75
CA THR A 192 -1.92 -3.95 14.16
C THR A 192 -2.28 -5.12 15.08
N ALA A 193 -1.38 -5.49 16.00
CA ALA A 193 -1.64 -6.51 17.02
C ALA A 193 -2.52 -6.01 18.18
N LYS A 194 -2.59 -4.69 18.41
CA LYS A 194 -3.26 -4.08 19.57
C LYS A 194 -4.53 -3.31 19.24
N VAL A 195 -4.60 -2.75 18.02
CA VAL A 195 -5.65 -1.84 17.59
C VAL A 195 -6.37 -2.43 16.38
N GLN A 196 -7.68 -2.35 16.37
CA GLN A 196 -8.49 -2.81 15.22
C GLN A 196 -8.10 -2.05 13.95
N ALA A 197 -7.96 -2.77 12.83
CA ALA A 197 -7.54 -2.22 11.56
C ALA A 197 -8.39 -1.04 11.06
N ARG A 198 -9.71 -1.04 11.36
CA ARG A 198 -10.62 0.07 11.00
C ARG A 198 -10.21 1.41 11.59
N TYR A 199 -9.73 1.46 12.83
CA TYR A 199 -9.28 2.71 13.46
C TYR A 199 -7.96 3.20 12.86
N LEU A 200 -7.03 2.28 12.58
CA LEU A 200 -5.76 2.62 11.93
C LEU A 200 -6.00 3.13 10.50
N LEU A 201 -6.89 2.48 9.74
CA LEU A 201 -7.26 2.92 8.40
C LEU A 201 -7.97 4.27 8.41
N ALA A 202 -8.89 4.51 9.36
CA ALA A 202 -9.54 5.81 9.51
C ALA A 202 -8.52 6.91 9.82
N THR A 203 -7.58 6.66 10.75
CA THR A 203 -6.49 7.58 11.05
C THR A 203 -5.66 7.87 9.80
N ALA A 204 -5.32 6.84 9.02
CA ALA A 204 -4.59 7.03 7.76
C ALA A 204 -5.37 7.91 6.77
N MET A 205 -6.68 7.72 6.64
CA MET A 205 -7.51 8.53 5.75
C MET A 205 -7.57 10.00 6.20
N PHE A 206 -7.75 10.27 7.49
CA PHE A 206 -7.73 11.64 8.01
C PHE A 206 -6.37 12.31 7.87
N LEU A 207 -5.27 11.57 8.01
CA LEU A 207 -3.92 12.09 7.76
C LEU A 207 -3.72 12.43 6.27
N LEU A 208 -4.25 11.61 5.35
CA LEU A 208 -4.24 11.93 3.93
C LEU A 208 -5.03 13.19 3.62
N ALA A 209 -6.23 13.31 4.20
CA ALA A 209 -7.05 14.52 4.06
C ALA A 209 -6.31 15.76 4.58
N THR A 210 -5.65 15.66 5.74
CA THR A 210 -4.83 16.75 6.30
C THR A 210 -3.65 17.08 5.39
N ALA A 211 -2.97 16.08 4.84
CA ALA A 211 -1.91 16.31 3.87
C ALA A 211 -2.43 17.04 2.63
N MET A 212 -3.61 16.66 2.11
CA MET A 212 -4.21 17.36 0.97
C MET A 212 -4.65 18.79 1.34
N ALA A 213 -5.16 19.00 2.54
CA ALA A 213 -5.49 20.36 3.02
C ALA A 213 -4.22 21.25 3.09
N LEU A 214 -3.12 20.71 3.60
CA LEU A 214 -1.82 21.41 3.59
C LEU A 214 -1.36 21.72 2.17
N LEU A 215 -1.57 20.81 1.22
CA LEU A 215 -1.20 20.99 -0.17
C LEU A 215 -2.03 22.08 -0.86
N VAL A 216 -3.33 22.15 -0.57
CA VAL A 216 -4.25 23.19 -1.08
C VAL A 216 -3.87 24.57 -0.55
N THR A 217 -3.58 24.66 0.75
CA THR A 217 -3.26 25.93 1.44
C THR A 217 -1.79 26.31 1.37
N MET A 218 -0.98 25.53 0.65
CA MET A 218 0.47 25.71 0.60
C MET A 218 0.83 27.07 -0.05
N SER A 219 1.41 27.95 0.75
CA SER A 219 1.85 29.30 0.35
C SER A 219 3.35 29.53 0.56
N SER A 220 4.04 28.59 1.21
CA SER A 220 5.47 28.72 1.53
C SER A 220 6.16 27.37 1.38
N PRO A 221 7.44 27.33 0.93
CA PRO A 221 8.22 26.10 0.81
C PRO A 221 8.29 25.27 2.10
N TRP A 222 8.25 25.90 3.27
CA TRP A 222 8.31 25.21 4.57
C TRP A 222 7.07 24.33 4.86
N MET A 223 5.93 24.63 4.26
CA MET A 223 4.70 23.83 4.42
C MET A 223 4.82 22.45 3.78
N VAL A 224 5.82 22.25 2.95
CA VAL A 224 6.15 20.95 2.37
C VAL A 224 6.58 19.93 3.42
N ILE A 225 7.20 20.37 4.53
CA ILE A 225 7.65 19.47 5.60
C ILE A 225 6.47 18.82 6.31
N PRO A 226 5.49 19.56 6.87
CA PRO A 226 4.32 18.94 7.47
C PRO A 226 3.50 18.12 6.47
N PHE A 227 3.40 18.54 5.20
CA PHE A 227 2.80 17.74 4.15
C PHE A 227 3.51 16.38 3.98
N ALA A 228 4.85 16.37 3.89
CA ALA A 228 5.62 15.15 3.75
C ALA A 228 5.49 14.23 4.98
N ILE A 229 5.46 14.80 6.18
CA ILE A 229 5.27 14.04 7.43
C ILE A 229 3.88 13.40 7.46
N MET A 230 2.80 14.17 7.22
CA MET A 230 1.44 13.64 7.25
C MET A 230 1.24 12.56 6.16
N GLY A 231 1.72 12.82 4.94
CA GLY A 231 1.69 11.86 3.84
C GLY A 231 2.54 10.62 4.10
N GLY A 232 3.68 10.77 4.76
CA GLY A 232 4.54 9.65 5.18
C GLY A 232 3.88 8.78 6.24
N VAL A 233 3.30 9.38 7.29
CA VAL A 233 2.56 8.64 8.32
C VAL A 233 1.36 7.91 7.72
N HIS A 234 0.57 8.59 6.88
CA HIS A 234 -0.51 7.96 6.12
C HIS A 234 0.01 6.76 5.33
N GLY A 235 1.05 6.96 4.51
CA GLY A 235 1.62 5.93 3.64
C GLY A 235 2.14 4.71 4.40
N GLY A 236 2.76 4.91 5.56
CA GLY A 236 3.22 3.83 6.43
C GLY A 236 2.07 3.01 7.00
N ILE A 237 1.03 3.66 7.53
CA ILE A 237 -0.16 2.98 8.07
C ILE A 237 -0.88 2.20 6.96
N ILE A 238 -1.22 2.83 5.84
CA ILE A 238 -2.00 2.20 4.79
C ILE A 238 -1.27 1.01 4.16
N ARG A 239 0.05 1.09 4.00
CA ARG A 239 0.87 0.02 3.46
C ARG A 239 0.88 -1.20 4.38
N THR A 240 1.10 -1.00 5.68
CA THR A 240 1.16 -2.08 6.66
C THR A 240 -0.23 -2.66 6.94
N VAL A 241 -1.20 -1.82 7.29
CA VAL A 241 -2.55 -2.28 7.65
C VAL A 241 -3.28 -2.83 6.44
N GLY A 242 -3.15 -2.18 5.28
CA GLY A 242 -3.78 -2.60 4.03
C GLY A 242 -3.30 -3.96 3.53
N SER A 243 -2.08 -4.40 3.89
CA SER A 243 -1.59 -5.74 3.56
C SER A 243 -2.07 -6.82 4.54
N VAL A 244 -2.22 -6.48 5.82
CA VAL A 244 -2.56 -7.44 6.90
C VAL A 244 -4.07 -7.58 7.07
N VAL A 245 -4.86 -6.56 6.76
CA VAL A 245 -6.30 -6.52 7.03
C VAL A 245 -7.09 -7.66 6.38
N TRP A 246 -6.68 -8.07 5.18
CA TRP A 246 -7.35 -9.16 4.45
C TRP A 246 -7.30 -10.48 5.20
N VAL A 247 -6.13 -10.80 5.74
CA VAL A 247 -5.96 -12.01 6.55
C VAL A 247 -6.70 -11.92 7.87
N ASN A 248 -6.63 -10.76 8.53
CA ASN A 248 -7.27 -10.55 9.83
C ASN A 248 -8.80 -10.60 9.76
N TYR A 249 -9.39 -10.19 8.62
CA TYR A 249 -10.85 -10.11 8.46
C TYR A 249 -11.45 -11.33 7.77
N TYR A 250 -10.71 -11.98 6.84
CA TYR A 250 -11.25 -13.04 5.98
C TYR A 250 -10.50 -14.37 6.09
N GLY A 251 -9.47 -14.44 6.93
CA GLY A 251 -8.68 -15.67 7.12
C GLY A 251 -7.57 -15.84 6.09
N ARG A 252 -6.76 -16.88 6.30
CA ARG A 252 -5.50 -17.12 5.58
C ARG A 252 -5.68 -17.90 4.28
N GLU A 253 -6.62 -18.83 4.23
CA GLU A 253 -6.74 -19.85 3.17
C GLU A 253 -6.90 -19.26 1.76
N HIS A 254 -7.74 -18.23 1.62
CA HIS A 254 -8.03 -17.57 0.34
C HIS A 254 -7.51 -16.13 0.26
N GLN A 255 -6.56 -15.75 1.15
CA GLN A 255 -6.06 -14.37 1.24
C GLN A 255 -5.55 -13.81 -0.08
N GLY A 256 -4.84 -14.63 -0.89
CA GLY A 256 -4.30 -14.20 -2.18
C GLY A 256 -5.38 -13.81 -3.18
N ALA A 257 -6.48 -14.56 -3.23
CA ALA A 257 -7.60 -14.28 -4.12
C ALA A 257 -8.41 -13.03 -3.67
N ILE A 258 -8.54 -12.82 -2.35
CA ILE A 258 -9.25 -11.69 -1.75
C ILE A 258 -8.41 -10.40 -1.88
N ALA A 259 -7.15 -10.45 -1.49
CA ALA A 259 -6.23 -9.33 -1.65
C ALA A 259 -6.00 -8.97 -3.12
N GLY A 260 -5.92 -9.98 -4.01
CA GLY A 260 -5.81 -9.78 -5.45
C GLY A 260 -7.00 -9.03 -6.04
N ALA A 261 -8.22 -9.32 -5.59
CA ALA A 261 -9.41 -8.56 -5.99
C ALA A 261 -9.33 -7.11 -5.52
N ALA A 262 -8.91 -6.86 -4.28
CA ALA A 262 -8.73 -5.51 -3.73
C ALA A 262 -7.66 -4.71 -4.48
N ILE A 263 -6.52 -5.34 -4.77
CA ILE A 263 -5.42 -4.73 -5.54
C ILE A 263 -5.89 -4.40 -6.96
N SER A 264 -6.66 -5.27 -7.60
CA SER A 264 -7.17 -5.02 -8.96
C SER A 264 -8.04 -3.76 -9.02
N VAL A 265 -8.94 -3.59 -8.04
CA VAL A 265 -9.77 -2.38 -7.92
C VAL A 265 -8.92 -1.14 -7.62
N SER A 266 -7.93 -1.26 -6.74
CA SER A 266 -7.01 -0.17 -6.40
C SER A 266 -6.16 0.28 -7.60
N VAL A 267 -5.65 -0.67 -8.40
CA VAL A 267 -4.88 -0.38 -9.61
C VAL A 267 -5.74 0.29 -10.68
N ALA A 268 -6.98 -0.19 -10.87
CA ALA A 268 -7.93 0.46 -11.77
C ALA A 268 -8.25 1.88 -11.30
N GLY A 269 -8.47 2.08 -9.98
CA GLY A 269 -8.67 3.39 -9.39
C GLY A 269 -7.47 4.32 -9.59
N SER A 270 -6.24 3.80 -9.46
CA SER A 270 -5.02 4.61 -9.66
C SER A 270 -4.92 5.22 -11.06
N ALA A 271 -5.47 4.53 -12.08
CA ALA A 271 -5.51 5.05 -13.44
C ALA A 271 -6.43 6.28 -13.59
N LEU A 272 -7.41 6.42 -12.70
CA LEU A 272 -8.31 7.57 -12.65
C LEU A 272 -7.70 8.77 -11.91
N GLY A 273 -6.59 8.58 -11.18
CA GLY A 273 -5.99 9.60 -10.33
C GLY A 273 -5.65 10.92 -11.06
N PRO A 274 -4.98 10.90 -12.22
CA PRO A 274 -4.64 12.13 -12.95
C PRO A 274 -5.86 12.85 -13.56
N LEU A 275 -6.96 12.15 -13.83
CA LEU A 275 -8.13 12.69 -14.53
C LEU A 275 -8.74 13.92 -13.85
N PRO A 276 -9.06 13.92 -12.53
CA PRO A 276 -9.61 15.11 -11.89
C PRO A 276 -8.72 16.35 -12.02
N LEU A 277 -7.39 16.15 -11.97
CA LEU A 277 -6.44 17.26 -12.12
C LEU A 277 -6.39 17.79 -13.55
N ALA A 278 -6.40 16.88 -14.55
CA ALA A 278 -6.48 17.28 -15.96
C ALA A 278 -7.78 18.04 -16.26
N ILE A 279 -8.93 17.51 -15.83
CA ILE A 279 -10.23 18.17 -16.03
C ILE A 279 -10.28 19.54 -15.32
N SER A 280 -9.73 19.61 -14.11
CA SER A 280 -9.69 20.85 -13.34
C SER A 280 -8.83 21.90 -14.04
N GLU A 281 -7.71 21.52 -14.61
CA GLU A 281 -6.84 22.42 -15.38
C GLU A 281 -7.50 22.89 -16.68
N ASP A 282 -8.15 21.98 -17.42
CA ASP A 282 -8.81 22.29 -18.69
C ASP A 282 -10.04 23.18 -18.53
N LEU A 283 -10.83 22.99 -17.44
CA LEU A 283 -12.09 23.74 -17.24
C LEU A 283 -11.92 24.99 -16.39
N PHE A 284 -11.00 25.00 -15.44
CA PHE A 284 -10.88 26.09 -14.45
C PHE A 284 -9.52 26.80 -14.51
N GLU A 285 -8.61 26.38 -15.40
CA GLU A 285 -7.22 26.85 -15.45
C GLU A 285 -6.50 26.78 -14.10
N SER A 286 -6.97 25.87 -13.22
CA SER A 286 -6.50 25.72 -11.85
C SER A 286 -6.58 24.27 -11.39
N LEU A 287 -5.63 23.85 -10.57
CA LEU A 287 -5.62 22.52 -9.94
C LEU A 287 -6.44 22.47 -8.63
N GLU A 288 -6.86 23.63 -8.11
CA GLU A 288 -7.51 23.74 -6.80
C GLU A 288 -8.80 22.92 -6.65
N PRO A 289 -9.75 22.93 -7.62
CA PRO A 289 -10.97 22.14 -7.50
C PRO A 289 -10.69 20.64 -7.35
N ALA A 290 -9.73 20.12 -8.11
CA ALA A 290 -9.34 18.70 -8.00
C ALA A 290 -8.62 18.40 -6.68
N MET A 291 -7.80 19.32 -6.18
CA MET A 291 -7.15 19.15 -4.87
C MET A 291 -8.16 19.16 -3.73
N ILE A 292 -9.20 19.99 -3.80
CA ILE A 292 -10.32 19.98 -2.83
C ILE A 292 -11.05 18.65 -2.90
N LEU A 293 -11.30 18.10 -4.09
CA LEU A 293 -11.87 16.76 -4.25
C LEU A 293 -10.98 15.70 -3.57
N PHE A 294 -9.67 15.78 -3.78
CA PHE A 294 -8.69 14.87 -3.17
C PHE A 294 -8.58 15.03 -1.64
N MET A 295 -8.98 16.16 -1.09
CA MET A 295 -9.13 16.36 0.35
C MET A 295 -10.43 15.72 0.87
N CYS A 296 -11.55 15.87 0.15
CA CYS A 296 -12.86 15.37 0.58
C CYS A 296 -12.95 13.83 0.50
N LEU A 297 -12.39 13.20 -0.54
CA LEU A 297 -12.45 11.76 -0.73
C LEU A 297 -11.92 10.96 0.48
N PRO A 298 -10.72 11.22 1.03
CA PRO A 298 -10.23 10.53 2.21
C PRO A 298 -11.08 10.77 3.46
N VAL A 299 -11.67 11.97 3.63
CA VAL A 299 -12.57 12.24 4.76
C VAL A 299 -13.77 11.29 4.71
N ILE A 300 -14.42 11.18 3.55
CA ILE A 300 -15.55 10.27 3.34
C ILE A 300 -15.12 8.82 3.59
N ALA A 301 -13.99 8.39 3.02
CA ALA A 301 -13.45 7.06 3.21
C ALA A 301 -13.15 6.77 4.68
N GLY A 302 -12.55 7.73 5.40
CA GLY A 302 -12.25 7.63 6.82
C GLY A 302 -13.48 7.45 7.70
N ILE A 303 -14.56 8.19 7.42
CA ILE A 303 -15.83 8.05 8.14
C ILE A 303 -16.46 6.68 7.87
N ILE A 304 -16.51 6.26 6.61
CA ILE A 304 -17.13 4.99 6.22
C ILE A 304 -16.37 3.79 6.82
N VAL A 305 -15.04 3.81 6.84
CA VAL A 305 -14.24 2.68 7.34
C VAL A 305 -14.36 2.48 8.85
N LEU A 306 -14.72 3.49 9.63
CA LEU A 306 -15.00 3.34 11.05
C LEU A 306 -16.11 2.32 11.32
N SER A 307 -17.06 2.16 10.39
CA SER A 307 -18.13 1.17 10.45
C SER A 307 -17.70 -0.23 9.95
N ALA A 308 -16.46 -0.43 9.50
CA ALA A 308 -15.96 -1.69 9.00
C ALA A 308 -15.53 -2.62 10.15
N ALA A 309 -16.46 -3.34 10.73
CA ALA A 309 -16.17 -4.38 11.71
C ALA A 309 -15.78 -5.69 11.00
N PRO A 310 -14.94 -6.56 11.63
CA PRO A 310 -14.69 -7.89 11.12
C PRO A 310 -16.00 -8.64 10.87
N PRO A 311 -16.19 -9.26 9.69
CA PRO A 311 -17.41 -9.97 9.37
C PRO A 311 -17.55 -11.20 10.28
N LYS A 312 -18.78 -11.51 10.69
CA LYS A 312 -19.12 -12.71 11.45
C LYS A 312 -20.03 -13.57 10.58
N ARG A 313 -19.74 -14.86 10.46
CA ARG A 313 -20.72 -15.80 9.88
C ARG A 313 -21.89 -15.90 10.84
N THR A 314 -23.08 -15.64 10.32
CA THR A 314 -24.30 -16.03 11.02
C THR A 314 -24.32 -17.56 10.99
N THR A 315 -23.98 -18.20 12.10
CA THR A 315 -24.22 -19.63 12.29
C THR A 315 -25.73 -19.85 12.16
N ILE A 316 -26.15 -20.32 11.00
CA ILE A 316 -27.48 -20.92 10.87
C ILE A 316 -27.33 -22.23 11.63
N GLU A 317 -27.82 -22.27 12.88
CA GLU A 317 -27.98 -23.54 13.57
C GLU A 317 -28.83 -24.44 12.67
N PRO A 318 -28.37 -25.68 12.38
CA PRO A 318 -29.22 -26.61 11.66
C PRO A 318 -30.44 -26.93 12.53
N SER A 319 -31.60 -26.54 12.08
CA SER A 319 -32.91 -26.90 12.62
C SER A 319 -33.16 -28.38 12.53
#